data_3a18824fc80c3ca86e30d8315e04738d
#
_entry.id   3a18824fc80c3ca86e30d8315e04738d
#
_cell.length_a   1.000
_cell.length_b   1.000
_cell.length_c   1.000
_cell.angle_alpha   90.00
_cell.angle_beta   90.00
_cell.angle_gamma   90.00
#
_symmetry.space_group_name_H-M   'P 1'
#
loop_
_entity.id
_entity.type
_entity.pdbx_description
1 polymer ?
#
loop_
_entity_poly.entity_id
_entity_poly.type
_entity_poly.pdbx_seq_one_letter_code
_entity_poly.pdbx_strand_id
1 'polypeptide(L)'
;MSNPSDFIPGGLVIEDLIIGRGATANSGDDVVVHYVGKLINGQQFDSSRNRRDPLDFALGAGDVIKGWDQGLPGMRVGGKRKLTIPPELGYGARGAGGVIKPHEPLVFVVDLLAVA
;
A
#
# COMPACT_ATOMS: atom_id res chain seq x y z
N MET A 1 19.62 -7.34 -4.52
CA MET A 1 18.99 -8.67 -4.52
C MET A 1 18.01 -8.75 -3.37
N SER A 2 16.85 -9.24 -3.67
CA SER A 2 15.89 -9.49 -2.62
C SER A 2 16.41 -10.57 -1.68
N ASN A 3 16.39 -10.30 -0.42
CA ASN A 3 16.80 -11.23 0.60
C ASN A 3 15.59 -12.11 0.95
N PRO A 4 15.75 -13.42 1.12
CA PRO A 4 14.65 -14.28 1.56
C PRO A 4 13.97 -13.77 2.84
N SER A 5 14.70 -13.04 3.69
CA SER A 5 14.10 -12.46 4.89
C SER A 5 13.10 -11.33 4.59
N ASP A 6 13.12 -10.78 3.36
CA ASP A 6 12.13 -9.78 2.94
C ASP A 6 10.75 -10.41 2.80
N PHE A 7 10.70 -11.71 2.71
CA PHE A 7 9.46 -12.46 2.59
C PHE A 7 9.23 -13.32 3.82
N ILE A 8 8.93 -12.69 4.93
CA ILE A 8 8.50 -13.41 6.12
C ILE A 8 7.03 -13.76 5.90
N PRO A 9 6.67 -15.06 5.84
CA PRO A 9 5.28 -15.43 5.68
C PRO A 9 4.40 -14.77 6.75
N GLY A 10 3.32 -14.13 6.32
CA GLY A 10 2.45 -13.37 7.20
C GLY A 10 2.97 -11.99 7.57
N GLY A 11 4.16 -11.61 7.12
CA GLY A 11 4.79 -10.34 7.45
C GLY A 11 4.52 -9.25 6.41
N LEU A 12 4.25 -8.02 6.89
CA LEU A 12 4.20 -6.84 6.04
C LEU A 12 5.62 -6.34 5.83
N VAL A 13 6.02 -6.14 4.58
CA VAL A 13 7.33 -5.58 4.25
C VAL A 13 7.16 -4.16 3.75
N ILE A 14 7.86 -3.22 4.37
CA ILE A 14 7.79 -1.80 4.08
C ILE A 14 9.15 -1.35 3.57
N GLU A 15 9.17 -0.67 2.43
CA GLU A 15 10.41 -0.19 1.82
C GLU A 15 10.21 1.22 1.31
N ASP A 16 10.93 2.19 1.87
CA ASP A 16 10.88 3.56 1.38
C ASP A 16 11.76 3.70 0.15
N LEU A 17 11.14 4.01 -0.99
CA LEU A 17 11.86 4.26 -2.24
C LEU A 17 12.32 5.70 -2.31
N ILE A 18 11.49 6.62 -1.81
CA ILE A 18 11.80 8.05 -1.69
C ILE A 18 11.31 8.51 -0.33
N ILE A 19 12.17 9.17 0.41
CA ILE A 19 11.78 9.81 1.67
C ILE A 19 11.30 11.22 1.36
N GLY A 20 10.02 11.48 1.67
CA GLY A 20 9.46 12.81 1.49
C GLY A 20 9.96 13.81 2.52
N ARG A 21 9.73 15.09 2.26
CA ARG A 21 10.14 16.18 3.16
C ARG A 21 8.97 16.94 3.76
N GLY A 22 7.76 16.62 3.34
CA GLY A 22 6.57 17.32 3.82
C GLY A 22 6.05 16.75 5.14
N ALA A 23 4.79 17.05 5.42
CA ALA A 23 4.14 16.60 6.65
C ALA A 23 4.13 15.10 6.76
N THR A 24 4.25 14.60 7.99
CA THR A 24 4.19 13.17 8.28
C THR A 24 2.74 12.72 8.41
N ALA A 25 2.40 11.61 7.78
CA ALA A 25 1.10 11.00 7.91
C ALA A 25 1.06 10.11 9.15
N ASN A 26 0.08 10.34 10.00
CA ASN A 26 -0.14 9.55 11.20
C ASN A 26 -1.51 8.89 11.15
N SER A 27 -1.67 7.81 11.90
CA SER A 27 -2.99 7.20 12.08
C SER A 27 -3.96 8.26 12.60
N GLY A 28 -5.13 8.36 11.99
CA GLY A 28 -6.13 9.37 12.29
C GLY A 28 -6.15 10.54 11.31
N ASP A 29 -5.10 10.69 10.49
CA ASP A 29 -5.06 11.75 9.50
C ASP A 29 -5.83 11.38 8.24
N ASP A 30 -6.40 12.40 7.58
CA ASP A 30 -6.89 12.25 6.22
C ASP A 30 -5.71 12.41 5.27
N VAL A 31 -5.57 11.49 4.34
CA VAL A 31 -4.45 11.48 3.40
C VAL A 31 -4.93 11.34 1.97
N VAL A 32 -4.12 11.85 1.05
CA VAL A 32 -4.37 11.71 -0.40
C VAL A 32 -3.15 11.03 -1.01
N VAL A 33 -3.38 9.97 -1.74
CA VAL A 33 -2.30 9.18 -2.34
C VAL A 33 -2.59 8.86 -3.81
N HIS A 34 -1.51 8.68 -4.56
CA HIS A 34 -1.54 7.88 -5.78
C HIS A 34 -0.91 6.54 -5.51
N TYR A 35 -1.37 5.51 -6.19
CA TYR A 35 -0.82 4.17 -6.00
C TYR A 35 -0.90 3.33 -7.26
N VAL A 36 -0.05 2.32 -7.30
CA VAL A 36 -0.08 1.23 -8.28
C VAL A 36 -0.05 -0.07 -7.50
N GLY A 37 -0.99 -0.96 -7.78
CA GLY A 37 -1.05 -2.28 -7.15
C GLY A 37 -0.75 -3.37 -8.15
N LYS A 38 0.09 -4.31 -7.74
CA LYS A 38 0.51 -5.45 -8.56
C LYS A 38 0.47 -6.73 -7.75
N LEU A 39 0.29 -7.84 -8.45
CA LEU A 39 0.52 -9.16 -7.89
C LEU A 39 2.04 -9.41 -7.82
N ILE A 40 2.44 -10.45 -7.10
CA ILE A 40 3.86 -10.80 -6.99
C ILE A 40 4.48 -11.08 -8.37
N ASN A 41 3.69 -11.64 -9.30
CA ASN A 41 4.18 -11.92 -10.66
C ASN A 41 4.35 -10.66 -11.52
N GLY A 42 4.02 -9.47 -10.99
CA GLY A 42 4.15 -8.21 -11.70
C GLY A 42 2.91 -7.75 -12.44
N GLN A 43 1.86 -8.55 -12.47
CA GLN A 43 0.61 -8.16 -13.11
C GLN A 43 -0.03 -7.01 -12.34
N GLN A 44 -0.26 -5.88 -12.99
CA GLN A 44 -0.94 -4.74 -12.40
C GLN A 44 -2.44 -5.03 -12.32
N PHE A 45 -3.04 -4.81 -11.16
CA PHE A 45 -4.47 -5.00 -10.98
C PHE A 45 -5.20 -3.69 -10.69
N ASP A 46 -4.51 -2.64 -10.29
CA ASP A 46 -5.13 -1.36 -10.00
C ASP A 46 -4.10 -0.23 -10.07
N SER A 47 -4.56 0.97 -10.43
CA SER A 47 -3.72 2.16 -10.45
C SER A 47 -4.59 3.41 -10.40
N SER A 48 -4.43 4.21 -9.35
CA SER A 48 -5.08 5.51 -9.26
C SER A 48 -4.53 6.48 -10.33
N ARG A 49 -3.25 6.32 -10.71
CA ARG A 49 -2.65 7.16 -11.74
C ARG A 49 -3.29 6.95 -13.11
N ASN A 50 -3.57 5.69 -13.46
CA ASN A 50 -4.24 5.38 -14.73
C ASN A 50 -5.64 5.97 -14.78
N ARG A 51 -6.32 6.08 -13.66
CA ARG A 51 -7.64 6.71 -13.56
C ARG A 51 -7.54 8.22 -13.42
N ARG A 52 -6.35 8.76 -13.18
CA ARG A 52 -6.14 10.18 -12.86
C ARG A 52 -7.02 10.64 -11.69
N ASP A 53 -7.14 9.76 -10.69
CA ASP A 53 -8.04 9.96 -9.57
C ASP A 53 -7.35 9.54 -8.28
N PRO A 54 -6.66 10.47 -7.60
CA PRO A 54 -6.02 10.15 -6.33
C PRO A 54 -7.05 9.66 -5.32
N LEU A 55 -6.62 8.77 -4.45
CA LEU A 55 -7.47 8.23 -3.40
C LEU A 55 -7.31 9.06 -2.12
N ASP A 56 -8.45 9.48 -1.58
CA ASP A 56 -8.55 10.24 -0.34
C ASP A 56 -9.20 9.33 0.71
N PHE A 57 -8.55 9.16 1.86
CA PHE A 57 -9.09 8.27 2.90
C PHE A 57 -8.54 8.65 4.28
N ALA A 58 -9.23 8.17 5.32
CA ALA A 58 -8.77 8.30 6.70
C ALA A 58 -7.82 7.15 7.04
N LEU A 59 -6.57 7.49 7.33
CA LEU A 59 -5.53 6.52 7.65
C LEU A 59 -5.79 5.90 9.03
N GLY A 60 -5.74 4.57 9.08
CA GLY A 60 -5.93 3.83 10.33
C GLY A 60 -7.38 3.58 10.71
N ALA A 61 -8.34 4.03 9.90
CA ALA A 61 -9.77 3.94 10.22
C ALA A 61 -10.48 2.71 9.63
N GLY A 62 -9.76 1.84 8.93
CA GLY A 62 -10.36 0.68 8.29
C GLY A 62 -11.00 0.99 6.93
N ASP A 63 -10.73 2.16 6.37
CA ASP A 63 -11.24 2.55 5.06
C ASP A 63 -10.57 1.79 3.93
N VAL A 64 -9.38 1.26 4.18
CA VAL A 64 -8.54 0.57 3.20
C VAL A 64 -8.07 -0.75 3.81
N ILE A 65 -7.40 -1.57 3.00
CA ILE A 65 -6.88 -2.85 3.50
C ILE A 65 -5.90 -2.62 4.66
N LYS A 66 -5.82 -3.62 5.54
CA LYS A 66 -5.01 -3.52 6.76
C LYS A 66 -3.55 -3.23 6.47
N GLY A 67 -3.01 -3.77 5.38
CA GLY A 67 -1.63 -3.54 4.99
C GLY A 67 -1.32 -2.06 4.77
N TRP A 68 -2.28 -1.28 4.30
CA TRP A 68 -2.14 0.17 4.15
C TRP A 68 -2.25 0.88 5.50
N ASP A 69 -3.26 0.53 6.30
CA ASP A 69 -3.43 1.14 7.61
C ASP A 69 -2.22 0.91 8.53
N GLN A 70 -1.54 -0.21 8.35
CA GLN A 70 -0.35 -0.54 9.12
C GLN A 70 0.95 -0.06 8.47
N GLY A 71 0.98 0.01 7.13
CA GLY A 71 2.21 0.26 6.38
C GLY A 71 2.45 1.72 6.01
N LEU A 72 1.42 2.56 5.98
CA LEU A 72 1.57 3.95 5.55
C LEU A 72 1.88 4.95 6.66
N PRO A 73 1.50 4.74 7.93
CA PRO A 73 1.89 5.69 8.97
C PRO A 73 3.40 5.90 9.00
N GLY A 74 3.82 7.16 9.14
CA GLY A 74 5.22 7.53 9.11
C GLY A 74 5.71 8.02 7.75
N MET A 75 4.96 7.82 6.68
CA MET A 75 5.29 8.45 5.39
C MET A 75 5.21 9.97 5.49
N ARG A 76 6.01 10.63 4.68
CA ARG A 76 5.95 12.08 4.56
C ARG A 76 5.51 12.47 3.15
N VAL A 77 4.82 13.60 3.05
CA VAL A 77 4.38 14.12 1.75
C VAL A 77 5.60 14.28 0.83
N GLY A 78 5.45 13.83 -0.40
CA GLY A 78 6.52 13.74 -1.38
C GLY A 78 7.26 12.41 -1.36
N GLY A 79 6.96 11.54 -0.41
CA GLY A 79 7.56 10.21 -0.31
C GLY A 79 6.89 9.19 -1.22
N LYS A 80 7.62 8.12 -1.48
CA LYS A 80 7.14 6.95 -2.21
C LYS A 80 7.54 5.71 -1.42
N ARG A 81 6.56 4.86 -1.13
CA ARG A 81 6.76 3.67 -0.29
C ARG A 81 6.22 2.45 -0.99
N LYS A 82 7.00 1.38 -0.97
CA LYS A 82 6.60 0.08 -1.48
C LYS A 82 6.15 -0.79 -0.31
N LEU A 83 4.97 -1.37 -0.44
CA LEU A 83 4.43 -2.31 0.55
C LEU A 83 4.27 -3.67 -0.11
N THR A 84 4.86 -4.70 0.51
CA THR A 84 4.56 -6.08 0.15
C THR A 84 3.66 -6.63 1.24
N ILE A 85 2.43 -6.95 0.86
CA ILE A 85 1.34 -7.18 1.79
C ILE A 85 0.95 -8.65 1.74
N PRO A 86 1.05 -9.38 2.87
CA PRO A 86 0.59 -10.75 2.91
C PRO A 86 -0.93 -10.82 2.80
N PRO A 87 -1.49 -11.96 2.37
CA PRO A 87 -2.94 -12.07 2.15
C PRO A 87 -3.77 -11.66 3.37
N GLU A 88 -3.32 -11.95 4.57
CA GLU A 88 -4.06 -11.63 5.80
C GLU A 88 -4.26 -10.14 6.01
N LEU A 89 -3.39 -9.32 5.44
CA LEU A 89 -3.47 -7.86 5.51
C LEU A 89 -3.99 -7.25 4.21
N GLY A 90 -4.34 -8.09 3.25
CA GLY A 90 -4.93 -7.69 1.98
C GLY A 90 -6.37 -8.21 1.86
N TYR A 91 -6.62 -9.02 0.84
CA TYR A 91 -7.96 -9.53 0.56
C TYR A 91 -8.17 -10.97 1.04
N GLY A 92 -7.19 -11.54 1.73
CA GLY A 92 -7.30 -12.80 2.46
C GLY A 92 -7.76 -13.99 1.62
N ALA A 93 -8.58 -14.83 2.25
CA ALA A 93 -9.07 -16.07 1.64
C ALA A 93 -10.13 -15.80 0.56
N ARG A 94 -10.70 -14.61 0.49
CA ARG A 94 -11.75 -14.28 -0.50
C ARG A 94 -11.17 -13.84 -1.83
N GLY A 95 -10.01 -13.16 -1.82
CA GLY A 95 -9.56 -12.46 -3.00
C GLY A 95 -10.47 -11.28 -3.34
N ALA A 96 -10.37 -10.75 -4.54
CA ALA A 96 -11.20 -9.63 -4.97
C ALA A 96 -11.31 -9.59 -6.50
N GLY A 97 -12.52 -9.37 -6.99
CA GLY A 97 -12.79 -9.02 -8.39
C GLY A 97 -12.34 -10.03 -9.45
N GLY A 98 -12.06 -11.26 -9.08
CA GLY A 98 -11.55 -12.26 -10.01
C GLY A 98 -10.10 -12.07 -10.42
N VAL A 99 -9.50 -10.93 -10.12
CA VAL A 99 -8.09 -10.63 -10.44
C VAL A 99 -7.19 -11.03 -9.26
N ILE A 100 -7.62 -10.72 -8.06
CA ILE A 100 -6.91 -11.10 -6.84
C ILE A 100 -7.51 -12.41 -6.35
N LYS A 101 -6.70 -13.46 -6.46
CA LYS A 101 -7.13 -14.80 -6.05
C LYS A 101 -7.12 -14.93 -4.54
N PRO A 102 -7.77 -15.98 -4.00
CA PRO A 102 -7.60 -16.29 -2.58
C PRO A 102 -6.13 -16.47 -2.22
N HIS A 103 -5.75 -15.95 -1.05
CA HIS A 103 -4.39 -16.03 -0.51
C HIS A 103 -3.32 -15.39 -1.41
N GLU A 104 -3.69 -14.33 -2.12
CA GLU A 104 -2.78 -13.64 -3.03
C GLU A 104 -2.04 -12.53 -2.28
N PRO A 105 -0.70 -12.57 -2.22
CA PRO A 105 0.07 -11.43 -1.71
C PRO A 105 0.07 -10.30 -2.73
N LEU A 106 0.16 -9.06 -2.24
CA LEU A 106 0.05 -7.86 -3.06
C LEU A 106 1.28 -6.99 -2.90
N VAL A 107 1.61 -6.25 -3.97
CA VAL A 107 2.67 -5.24 -3.94
C VAL A 107 2.06 -3.91 -4.33
N PHE A 108 2.16 -2.92 -3.46
CA PHE A 108 1.74 -1.55 -3.76
C PHE A 108 2.92 -0.61 -3.73
N VAL A 109 2.94 0.31 -4.67
CA VAL A 109 3.82 1.48 -4.61
C VAL A 109 2.92 2.68 -4.42
N VAL A 110 3.11 3.39 -3.32
CA VAL A 110 2.24 4.48 -2.88
C VAL A 110 3.03 5.77 -2.81
N ASP A 111 2.48 6.82 -3.44
CA ASP A 111 3.00 8.19 -3.35
C ASP A 111 2.07 8.99 -2.44
N LEU A 112 2.60 9.60 -1.40
CA LEU A 112 1.81 10.46 -0.51
C LEU A 112 1.80 11.89 -1.05
N LEU A 113 0.61 12.36 -1.40
CA LEU A 113 0.43 13.66 -2.03
C LEU A 113 0.08 14.75 -1.03
N ALA A 114 -0.71 14.43 -0.02
CA ALA A 114 -1.18 15.43 0.95
C ALA A 114 -1.60 14.76 2.26
N VAL A 115 -1.49 15.53 3.33
CA VAL A 115 -2.04 15.22 4.65
C VAL A 115 -2.90 16.40 5.05
N ALA A 116 -4.15 16.12 5.35
CA ALA A 116 -5.09 17.17 5.80
C ALA A 116 -5.13 17.27 7.31
#